data_f996db0c002aacd77a0b3d6bff85a9e6
#
_entry.id   f996db0c002aacd77a0b3d6bff85a9e6
#
_cell.length_a   1.000
_cell.length_b   1.000
_cell.length_c   1.000
_cell.angle_alpha   90.00
_cell.angle_beta   90.00
_cell.angle_gamma   90.00
#
_symmetry.space_group_name_H-M   'P 1'
#
loop_
_entity.id
_entity.type
_entity.pdbx_description
1 polymer ?
#
loop_
_entity_poly.entity_id
_entity_poly.type
_entity_poly.pdbx_seq_one_letter_code
_entity_poly.pdbx_strand_id
1 'polypeptide(L)'
;MLFRSHPSDNLGGILALADYLSRTKQQQLTISDLLKALIKAHEIQGILALENSFNRVGLDHVLLVRVATAAVSTAMLGGSIEHIISAVSNAWTDGGALRLYRHAPNTGPRKSWAAGDATGRGVRLALMALQGEMGYPSALTAKTWGFHDVLFAGKPVTLGRPLASYVMENVLFKISFPAEFHAQTAVECAFQLHDRVKNRLDQIEKLVITTQESALRIIDKSGPLYNPADRDHCIQYMTAVGLIFGELTADHYEDTVARDPRIDQLRAKMTCVENPQYSKDYLDPEKRSIANAVQVFFTDGSSTAKIAVEYPVGHRRRRAEGIPLLVKKFESNLASRFPPEQCVKILRLWGDSAELDATPVNEFTDMFVKNL
;
A
#
# COMPACT_ATOMS: atom_id res chain seq x y z
N MET A 1 10.13 -3.81 -6.67
CA MET A 1 10.21 -2.78 -5.61
C MET A 1 9.07 -1.75 -5.65
N LEU A 2 8.01 -1.99 -6.43
CA LEU A 2 6.85 -1.10 -6.62
C LEU A 2 6.04 -0.82 -5.34
N PHE A 3 6.29 -1.52 -4.23
CA PHE A 3 5.36 -1.56 -3.10
C PHE A 3 6.00 -1.23 -1.76
N ARG A 4 7.11 -0.50 -1.77
CA ARG A 4 7.68 0.08 -0.53
C ARG A 4 7.01 1.40 -0.15
N SER A 5 6.03 1.83 -0.91
CA SER A 5 5.27 3.05 -0.72
C SER A 5 3.86 2.83 -1.25
N HIS A 6 2.87 3.45 -0.63
CA HIS A 6 1.48 3.41 -1.08
C HIS A 6 1.09 4.78 -1.62
N PRO A 7 1.25 5.05 -2.93
CA PRO A 7 0.92 6.38 -3.48
C PRO A 7 -0.55 6.77 -3.27
N SER A 8 -1.45 5.80 -3.08
CA SER A 8 -2.85 6.04 -2.67
C SER A 8 -2.98 6.78 -1.33
N ASP A 9 -1.94 6.78 -0.51
CA ASP A 9 -1.90 7.53 0.77
C ASP A 9 -2.01 9.06 0.57
N ASN A 10 -1.75 9.56 -0.65
CA ASN A 10 -1.95 10.97 -1.00
C ASN A 10 -3.44 11.35 -1.17
N LEU A 11 -4.34 10.37 -1.36
CA LEU A 11 -5.75 10.61 -1.66
C LEU A 11 -6.41 11.52 -0.63
N GLY A 12 -6.20 11.26 0.66
CA GLY A 12 -6.88 11.99 1.73
C GLY A 12 -6.61 13.50 1.68
N GLY A 13 -5.36 13.91 1.56
CA GLY A 13 -5.00 15.33 1.48
C GLY A 13 -5.43 16.00 0.17
N ILE A 14 -5.21 15.32 -0.96
CA ILE A 14 -5.53 15.87 -2.29
C ILE A 14 -7.04 15.98 -2.49
N LEU A 15 -7.83 14.96 -2.10
CA LEU A 15 -9.29 15.01 -2.16
C LEU A 15 -9.86 16.10 -1.25
N ALA A 16 -9.40 16.19 0.01
CA ALA A 16 -9.87 17.22 0.93
C ALA A 16 -9.56 18.63 0.41
N LEU A 17 -8.38 18.82 -0.18
CA LEU A 17 -8.03 20.10 -0.79
C LEU A 17 -8.90 20.44 -2.00
N ALA A 18 -9.14 19.47 -2.90
CA ALA A 18 -9.99 19.67 -4.07
C ALA A 18 -11.44 19.99 -3.67
N ASP A 19 -11.96 19.30 -2.67
CA ASP A 19 -13.29 19.56 -2.10
C ASP A 19 -13.37 20.98 -1.49
N TYR A 20 -12.35 21.36 -0.70
CA TYR A 20 -12.26 22.72 -0.13
C TYR A 20 -12.26 23.80 -1.21
N LEU A 21 -11.43 23.66 -2.24
CA LEU A 21 -11.34 24.64 -3.34
C LEU A 21 -12.67 24.78 -4.09
N SER A 22 -13.35 23.65 -4.33
CA SER A 22 -14.67 23.65 -5.00
C SER A 22 -15.76 24.27 -4.11
N ARG A 23 -15.81 23.96 -2.81
CA ARG A 23 -16.80 24.53 -1.87
C ARG A 23 -16.60 25.99 -1.62
N THR A 24 -15.38 26.47 -1.55
CA THR A 24 -15.07 27.89 -1.35
C THR A 24 -15.15 28.71 -2.64
N LYS A 25 -15.51 28.06 -3.76
CA LYS A 25 -15.61 28.66 -5.10
C LYS A 25 -14.32 29.33 -5.59
N GLN A 26 -13.19 28.95 -5.04
CA GLN A 26 -11.88 29.39 -5.52
C GLN A 26 -11.54 28.75 -6.86
N GLN A 27 -11.88 27.47 -7.03
CA GLN A 27 -11.77 26.72 -8.27
C GLN A 27 -12.89 25.68 -8.33
N GLN A 28 -13.53 25.53 -9.47
CA GLN A 28 -14.46 24.42 -9.71
C GLN A 28 -13.69 23.24 -10.27
N LEU A 29 -13.30 22.31 -9.39
CA LEU A 29 -12.55 21.11 -9.77
C LEU A 29 -13.50 19.94 -10.02
N THR A 30 -13.22 19.18 -11.08
CA THR A 30 -13.94 17.95 -11.43
C THR A 30 -13.19 16.70 -10.94
N ILE A 31 -13.84 15.55 -11.01
CA ILE A 31 -13.18 14.25 -10.74
C ILE A 31 -12.02 14.02 -11.72
N SER A 32 -12.11 14.43 -12.98
CA SER A 32 -10.99 14.38 -13.92
C SER A 32 -9.78 15.18 -13.43
N ASP A 33 -9.98 16.36 -12.85
CA ASP A 33 -8.88 17.17 -12.30
C ASP A 33 -8.28 16.54 -11.05
N LEU A 34 -9.12 15.98 -10.18
CA LEU A 34 -8.69 15.20 -9.02
C LEU A 34 -7.84 13.98 -9.44
N LEU A 35 -8.28 13.22 -10.44
CA LEU A 35 -7.55 12.07 -10.95
C LEU A 35 -6.19 12.46 -11.52
N LYS A 36 -6.10 13.57 -12.29
CA LYS A 36 -4.83 14.11 -12.78
C LYS A 36 -3.87 14.46 -11.63
N ALA A 37 -4.39 15.08 -10.57
CA ALA A 37 -3.58 15.40 -9.39
C ALA A 37 -3.08 14.13 -8.67
N LEU A 38 -3.94 13.13 -8.52
CA LEU A 38 -3.58 11.84 -7.92
C LEU A 38 -2.56 11.07 -8.76
N ILE A 39 -2.69 11.06 -10.10
CA ILE A 39 -1.71 10.44 -11.00
C ILE A 39 -0.34 11.10 -10.81
N LYS A 40 -0.26 12.44 -10.77
CA LYS A 40 0.99 13.16 -10.52
C LYS A 40 1.61 12.76 -9.16
N ALA A 41 0.80 12.68 -8.11
CA ALA A 41 1.28 12.25 -6.79
C ALA A 41 1.77 10.80 -6.80
N HIS A 42 1.08 9.89 -7.52
CA HIS A 42 1.51 8.51 -7.70
C HIS A 42 2.87 8.42 -8.39
N GLU A 43 3.07 9.18 -9.46
CA GLU A 43 4.35 9.18 -10.20
C GLU A 43 5.48 9.75 -9.33
N ILE A 44 5.31 10.89 -8.70
CA ILE A 44 6.33 11.50 -7.83
C ILE A 44 6.73 10.52 -6.71
N GLN A 45 5.76 10.05 -5.95
CA GLN A 45 6.02 9.15 -4.82
C GLN A 45 6.57 7.80 -5.27
N GLY A 46 5.97 7.23 -6.31
CA GLY A 46 6.31 5.89 -6.78
C GLY A 46 7.71 5.82 -7.38
N ILE A 47 8.10 6.78 -8.23
CA ILE A 47 9.45 6.82 -8.83
C ILE A 47 10.51 7.02 -7.73
N LEU A 48 10.28 7.94 -6.79
CA LEU A 48 11.19 8.11 -5.65
C LEU A 48 11.33 6.82 -4.84
N ALA A 49 10.22 6.11 -4.59
CA ALA A 49 10.23 4.85 -3.83
C ALA A 49 10.90 3.69 -4.58
N LEU A 50 10.80 3.67 -5.91
CA LEU A 50 11.40 2.62 -6.75
C LEU A 50 12.92 2.69 -6.77
N GLU A 51 13.44 3.89 -6.93
CA GLU A 51 14.87 4.11 -7.13
C GLU A 51 15.64 4.25 -5.81
N ASN A 52 14.92 4.48 -4.68
CA ASN A 52 15.54 4.75 -3.39
C ASN A 52 14.99 3.86 -2.28
N SER A 53 15.88 3.19 -1.56
CA SER A 53 15.48 2.23 -0.52
C SER A 53 15.49 2.87 0.87
N PHE A 54 14.48 3.69 1.18
CA PHE A 54 14.36 4.39 2.47
C PHE A 54 14.32 3.44 3.68
N ASN A 55 13.71 2.28 3.56
CA ASN A 55 13.65 1.32 4.65
C ASN A 55 15.00 0.68 5.01
N ARG A 56 16.00 0.73 4.13
CA ARG A 56 17.36 0.25 4.45
C ARG A 56 18.13 1.17 5.37
N VAL A 57 17.69 2.42 5.45
CA VAL A 57 18.24 3.42 6.37
C VAL A 57 17.30 3.71 7.54
N GLY A 58 16.30 2.86 7.78
CA GLY A 58 15.36 2.98 8.90
C GLY A 58 14.24 3.99 8.71
N LEU A 59 14.11 4.58 7.51
CA LEU A 59 13.07 5.56 7.19
C LEU A 59 11.80 4.89 6.64
N ASP A 60 10.66 5.46 7.00
CA ASP A 60 9.36 5.04 6.47
C ASP A 60 9.01 5.75 5.17
N HIS A 61 8.29 5.06 4.30
CA HIS A 61 7.82 5.59 3.02
C HIS A 61 6.85 6.75 3.13
N VAL A 62 6.23 6.98 4.28
CA VAL A 62 5.31 8.12 4.49
C VAL A 62 6.01 9.48 4.34
N LEU A 63 7.34 9.52 4.44
CA LEU A 63 8.11 10.69 4.02
C LEU A 63 7.77 11.11 2.58
N LEU A 64 7.69 10.14 1.67
CA LEU A 64 7.42 10.40 0.26
C LEU A 64 5.97 10.81 -0.01
N VAL A 65 5.03 10.36 0.82
CA VAL A 65 3.63 10.87 0.81
C VAL A 65 3.64 12.37 1.06
N ARG A 66 4.35 12.83 2.08
CA ARG A 66 4.47 14.26 2.40
C ARG A 66 5.07 15.05 1.24
N VAL A 67 6.15 14.55 0.65
CA VAL A 67 6.84 15.19 -0.49
C VAL A 67 5.92 15.31 -1.70
N ALA A 68 5.27 14.21 -2.10
CA ALA A 68 4.38 14.20 -3.27
C ALA A 68 3.13 15.07 -3.04
N THR A 69 2.51 14.95 -1.85
CA THR A 69 1.36 15.81 -1.49
C THR A 69 1.74 17.28 -1.48
N ALA A 70 2.90 17.66 -0.92
CA ALA A 70 3.35 19.06 -0.90
C ALA A 70 3.49 19.62 -2.32
N ALA A 71 4.13 18.88 -3.23
CA ALA A 71 4.29 19.31 -4.61
C ALA A 71 2.94 19.52 -5.32
N VAL A 72 2.07 18.51 -5.26
CA VAL A 72 0.78 18.51 -5.97
C VAL A 72 -0.19 19.52 -5.37
N SER A 73 -0.28 19.59 -4.05
CA SER A 73 -1.16 20.53 -3.35
C SER A 73 -0.77 21.99 -3.61
N THR A 74 0.53 22.30 -3.67
CA THR A 74 0.98 23.66 -4.02
C THR A 74 0.55 24.05 -5.43
N ALA A 75 0.70 23.13 -6.39
CA ALA A 75 0.22 23.38 -7.76
C ALA A 75 -1.30 23.54 -7.84
N MET A 76 -2.07 22.72 -7.12
CA MET A 76 -3.54 22.83 -7.07
C MET A 76 -4.01 24.16 -6.47
N LEU A 77 -3.26 24.71 -5.52
CA LEU A 77 -3.51 26.03 -4.93
C LEU A 77 -3.08 27.20 -5.82
N GLY A 78 -2.61 26.94 -7.05
CA GLY A 78 -2.14 27.98 -7.98
C GLY A 78 -0.74 28.52 -7.67
N GLY A 79 0.05 27.78 -6.86
CA GLY A 79 1.43 28.19 -6.52
C GLY A 79 2.37 28.13 -7.73
N SER A 80 3.35 29.04 -7.75
CA SER A 80 4.42 29.05 -8.74
C SER A 80 5.42 27.90 -8.51
N ILE A 81 6.38 27.77 -9.44
CA ILE A 81 7.48 26.81 -9.27
C ILE A 81 8.29 27.09 -7.99
N GLU A 82 8.51 28.36 -7.65
CA GLU A 82 9.21 28.77 -6.44
C GLU A 82 8.46 28.33 -5.18
N HIS A 83 7.13 28.46 -5.17
CA HIS A 83 6.30 27.95 -4.08
C HIS A 83 6.38 26.42 -3.97
N ILE A 84 6.39 25.71 -5.10
CA ILE A 84 6.55 24.24 -5.11
C ILE A 84 7.91 23.84 -4.56
N ILE A 85 8.99 24.51 -4.99
CA ILE A 85 10.35 24.29 -4.46
C ILE A 85 10.38 24.53 -2.95
N SER A 86 9.78 25.63 -2.47
CA SER A 86 9.70 25.93 -1.04
C SER A 86 8.97 24.86 -0.26
N ALA A 87 7.76 24.45 -0.69
CA ALA A 87 6.98 23.42 -0.02
C ALA A 87 7.68 22.05 0.00
N VAL A 88 8.25 21.64 -1.14
CA VAL A 88 8.96 20.36 -1.29
C VAL A 88 10.25 20.34 -0.47
N SER A 89 11.02 21.42 -0.48
CA SER A 89 12.25 21.50 0.31
C SER A 89 11.96 21.45 1.82
N ASN A 90 10.92 22.11 2.28
CA ASN A 90 10.46 21.98 3.67
C ASN A 90 9.99 20.55 3.98
N ALA A 91 9.33 19.87 3.04
CA ALA A 91 8.96 18.47 3.22
C ALA A 91 10.18 17.54 3.41
N TRP A 92 11.31 17.84 2.81
CA TRP A 92 12.57 17.14 3.04
C TRP A 92 13.27 17.57 4.32
N THR A 93 13.25 18.87 4.66
CA THR A 93 13.85 19.43 5.88
C THR A 93 13.23 18.89 7.15
N ASP A 94 11.93 18.63 7.16
CA ASP A 94 11.23 17.96 8.28
C ASP A 94 11.79 16.56 8.60
N GLY A 95 12.75 16.09 7.86
CA GLY A 95 13.38 14.80 8.06
C GLY A 95 12.48 13.62 7.71
N GLY A 96 12.92 12.46 8.13
CA GLY A 96 12.25 11.21 7.83
C GLY A 96 11.38 10.72 8.98
N ALA A 97 10.24 10.12 8.67
CA ALA A 97 9.52 9.30 9.62
C ALA A 97 10.33 8.02 9.91
N LEU A 98 10.58 7.72 11.18
CA LEU A 98 11.24 6.47 11.57
C LEU A 98 10.30 5.29 11.38
N ARG A 99 10.84 4.15 10.90
CA ARG A 99 10.08 2.97 10.55
C ARG A 99 9.80 2.02 11.72
N LEU A 100 10.34 2.26 12.92
CA LEU A 100 10.27 1.31 14.04
C LEU A 100 8.83 0.83 14.36
N TYR A 101 7.82 1.67 14.16
CA TYR A 101 6.42 1.34 14.47
C TYR A 101 5.79 0.32 13.49
N ARG A 102 6.54 -0.15 12.50
CA ARG A 102 6.13 -1.24 11.59
C ARG A 102 6.83 -2.57 11.89
N HIS A 103 7.67 -2.59 12.92
CA HIS A 103 8.45 -3.76 13.30
C HIS A 103 8.13 -4.17 14.74
N ALA A 104 8.02 -5.48 14.96
CA ALA A 104 7.86 -6.02 16.29
C ALA A 104 9.06 -5.63 17.19
N PRO A 105 8.86 -5.36 18.48
CA PRO A 105 7.59 -5.39 19.22
C PRO A 105 6.77 -4.07 19.12
N ASN A 106 7.20 -3.12 18.31
CA ASN A 106 6.68 -1.74 18.29
C ASN A 106 5.51 -1.53 17.30
N THR A 107 5.03 -2.59 16.64
CA THR A 107 3.90 -2.48 15.71
C THR A 107 2.63 -2.09 16.48
N GLY A 108 1.95 -1.03 16.04
CA GLY A 108 0.80 -0.51 16.76
C GLY A 108 -0.06 0.44 15.93
N PRO A 109 -1.02 1.15 16.57
CA PRO A 109 -2.03 1.98 15.90
C PRO A 109 -1.46 3.07 14.98
N ARG A 110 -0.24 3.58 15.24
CA ARG A 110 0.43 4.56 14.37
C ARG A 110 0.50 4.11 12.92
N LYS A 111 0.64 2.81 12.66
CA LYS A 111 0.65 2.25 11.31
C LYS A 111 -0.59 2.64 10.50
N SER A 112 -1.74 2.77 11.17
CA SER A 112 -3.03 3.08 10.52
C SER A 112 -3.23 4.56 10.19
N TRP A 113 -2.54 5.49 10.88
CA TRP A 113 -2.74 6.92 10.70
C TRP A 113 -1.51 7.70 10.19
N ALA A 114 -0.34 7.07 10.15
CA ALA A 114 0.91 7.73 9.75
C ALA A 114 0.86 8.31 8.33
N ALA A 115 0.16 7.66 7.40
CA ALA A 115 -0.01 8.17 6.04
C ALA A 115 -0.94 9.39 6.00
N GLY A 116 -2.05 9.36 6.75
CA GLY A 116 -2.96 10.50 6.88
C GLY A 116 -2.28 11.73 7.48
N ASP A 117 -1.44 11.55 8.52
CA ASP A 117 -0.60 12.61 9.09
C ASP A 117 0.37 13.17 8.03
N ALA A 118 1.02 12.30 7.27
CA ALA A 118 1.99 12.72 6.25
C ALA A 118 1.35 13.55 5.11
N THR A 119 0.20 13.12 4.59
CA THR A 119 -0.50 13.88 3.53
C THR A 119 -1.06 15.21 4.07
N GLY A 120 -1.61 15.23 5.30
CA GLY A 120 -2.04 16.46 5.95
C GLY A 120 -0.90 17.47 6.14
N ARG A 121 0.29 17.00 6.53
CA ARG A 121 1.51 17.84 6.60
C ARG A 121 1.91 18.37 5.23
N GLY A 122 1.80 17.57 4.17
CA GLY A 122 2.07 18.01 2.80
C GLY A 122 1.18 19.18 2.38
N VAL A 123 -0.12 19.10 2.65
CA VAL A 123 -1.08 20.21 2.39
C VAL A 123 -0.72 21.45 3.22
N ARG A 124 -0.38 21.28 4.50
CA ARG A 124 0.03 22.40 5.37
C ARG A 124 1.27 23.12 4.83
N LEU A 125 2.28 22.39 4.40
CA LEU A 125 3.49 22.96 3.81
C LEU A 125 3.19 23.73 2.51
N ALA A 126 2.26 23.25 1.70
CA ALA A 126 1.78 23.97 0.52
C ALA A 126 1.16 25.32 0.89
N LEU A 127 0.29 25.34 1.89
CA LEU A 127 -0.34 26.58 2.38
C LEU A 127 0.69 27.56 2.95
N MET A 128 1.68 27.07 3.71
CA MET A 128 2.76 27.91 4.26
C MET A 128 3.59 28.53 3.15
N ALA A 129 3.99 27.75 2.13
CA ALA A 129 4.77 28.27 1.00
C ALA A 129 4.02 29.39 0.25
N LEU A 130 2.69 29.24 0.08
CA LEU A 130 1.87 30.31 -0.53
C LEU A 130 1.71 31.58 0.32
N GLN A 131 1.93 31.49 1.63
CA GLN A 131 1.99 32.64 2.53
C GLN A 131 3.40 33.29 2.57
N GLY A 132 4.33 32.84 1.73
CA GLY A 132 5.67 33.39 1.64
C GLY A 132 6.70 32.77 2.58
N GLU A 133 6.37 31.64 3.23
CA GLU A 133 7.38 30.91 4.00
C GLU A 133 8.52 30.43 3.10
N MET A 134 9.73 30.70 3.54
CA MET A 134 10.94 30.38 2.81
C MET A 134 11.18 28.89 2.72
N GLY A 135 11.61 28.41 1.56
CA GLY A 135 12.13 27.08 1.36
C GLY A 135 13.65 27.00 1.44
N TYR A 136 14.15 25.78 1.39
CA TYR A 136 15.58 25.45 1.48
C TYR A 136 15.98 24.58 0.29
N PRO A 137 16.25 25.16 -0.91
CA PRO A 137 16.51 24.38 -2.13
C PRO A 137 17.62 23.35 -2.00
N SER A 138 18.55 23.55 -1.09
CA SER A 138 19.64 22.60 -0.78
C SER A 138 19.26 21.54 0.28
N ALA A 139 18.00 21.42 0.68
CA ALA A 139 17.56 20.48 1.73
C ALA A 139 18.04 19.03 1.52
N LEU A 140 18.17 18.58 0.28
CA LEU A 140 18.73 17.27 -0.03
C LEU A 140 20.26 17.23 0.03
N THR A 141 20.95 18.27 -0.46
CA THR A 141 22.36 18.22 -0.88
C THR A 141 23.31 19.03 -0.01
N ALA A 142 22.81 19.85 0.93
CA ALA A 142 23.65 20.63 1.81
C ALA A 142 24.61 19.71 2.58
N LYS A 143 25.92 19.94 2.42
CA LYS A 143 26.94 19.13 3.09
C LYS A 143 26.75 19.20 4.60
N THR A 144 26.84 18.09 5.28
CA THR A 144 26.66 17.90 6.73
C THR A 144 25.23 18.07 7.22
N TRP A 145 24.42 18.95 6.59
CA TRP A 145 23.11 19.36 7.10
C TRP A 145 21.95 18.89 6.22
N GLY A 146 22.23 18.42 5.01
CA GLY A 146 21.23 17.95 4.05
C GLY A 146 20.80 16.50 4.30
N PHE A 147 19.66 16.15 3.73
CA PHE A 147 19.04 14.84 3.88
C PHE A 147 19.96 13.67 3.49
N HIS A 148 20.78 13.84 2.42
CA HIS A 148 21.72 12.82 1.96
C HIS A 148 22.71 12.43 3.06
N ASP A 149 23.34 13.42 3.68
CA ASP A 149 24.36 13.19 4.70
C ASP A 149 23.76 12.72 6.02
N VAL A 150 22.67 13.38 6.46
CA VAL A 150 22.11 13.17 7.80
C VAL A 150 21.28 11.88 7.88
N LEU A 151 20.45 11.61 6.88
CA LEU A 151 19.42 10.54 6.95
C LEU A 151 19.59 9.45 5.90
N PHE A 152 20.37 9.68 4.85
CA PHE A 152 20.45 8.72 3.75
C PHE A 152 21.83 8.07 3.59
N ALA A 153 22.61 8.06 4.67
CA ALA A 153 23.94 7.46 4.74
C ALA A 153 24.92 8.00 3.67
N GLY A 154 24.85 9.30 3.36
CA GLY A 154 25.67 9.98 2.36
C GLY A 154 25.31 9.66 0.90
N LYS A 155 24.27 8.88 0.65
CA LYS A 155 23.86 8.50 -0.71
C LYS A 155 22.91 9.53 -1.30
N PRO A 156 23.01 9.83 -2.60
CA PRO A 156 22.05 10.73 -3.24
C PRO A 156 20.67 10.05 -3.38
N VAL A 157 19.61 10.83 -3.21
CA VAL A 157 18.28 10.48 -3.67
C VAL A 157 18.25 10.67 -5.20
N THR A 158 17.86 9.64 -5.92
CA THR A 158 17.91 9.60 -7.37
C THR A 158 16.51 9.53 -7.99
N LEU A 159 16.38 10.11 -9.18
CA LEU A 159 15.27 9.90 -10.10
C LEU A 159 15.83 9.14 -11.30
N GLY A 160 15.75 7.82 -11.28
CA GLY A 160 16.34 6.96 -12.31
C GLY A 160 15.57 6.95 -13.64
N ARG A 161 14.41 7.63 -13.68
CA ARG A 161 13.59 7.79 -14.87
C ARG A 161 12.77 9.09 -14.82
N PRO A 162 12.33 9.61 -15.99
CA PRO A 162 11.43 10.76 -16.02
C PRO A 162 10.08 10.42 -15.39
N LEU A 163 9.41 11.43 -14.84
CA LEU A 163 8.03 11.32 -14.35
C LEU A 163 7.09 11.25 -15.56
N ALA A 164 6.32 10.21 -15.68
CA ALA A 164 5.37 9.97 -16.77
C ALA A 164 4.15 9.15 -16.27
N SER A 165 3.98 7.91 -16.73
CA SER A 165 2.85 7.03 -16.39
C SER A 165 3.28 5.68 -15.78
N TYR A 166 4.58 5.49 -15.58
CA TYR A 166 5.12 4.17 -15.20
C TYR A 166 4.50 3.60 -13.93
N VAL A 167 4.27 4.44 -12.92
CA VAL A 167 3.70 3.97 -11.65
C VAL A 167 2.24 3.55 -11.85
N MET A 168 1.46 4.34 -12.58
CA MET A 168 0.06 4.02 -12.86
C MET A 168 -0.11 2.76 -13.71
N GLU A 169 0.76 2.54 -14.68
CA GLU A 169 0.76 1.32 -15.50
C GLU A 169 1.05 0.07 -14.67
N ASN A 170 1.89 0.21 -13.65
CA ASN A 170 2.41 -0.89 -12.85
C ASN A 170 1.82 -0.99 -11.44
N VAL A 171 0.90 -0.09 -11.04
CA VAL A 171 0.31 -0.12 -9.71
C VAL A 171 -0.41 -1.44 -9.44
N LEU A 172 -0.20 -1.99 -8.25
CA LEU A 172 -0.94 -3.16 -7.80
C LEU A 172 -2.27 -2.75 -7.15
N PHE A 173 -3.33 -3.41 -7.54
CA PHE A 173 -4.61 -3.32 -6.84
C PHE A 173 -4.66 -4.32 -5.69
N LYS A 174 -5.06 -3.88 -4.52
CA LYS A 174 -5.36 -4.78 -3.40
C LYS A 174 -6.83 -5.21 -3.52
N ILE A 175 -7.06 -6.34 -4.18
CA ILE A 175 -8.38 -6.73 -4.65
C ILE A 175 -9.04 -7.71 -3.68
N SER A 176 -8.56 -8.96 -3.63
CA SER A 176 -9.35 -10.07 -3.11
C SER A 176 -9.39 -10.13 -1.59
N PHE A 177 -8.30 -9.81 -0.92
CA PHE A 177 -8.17 -9.99 0.52
C PHE A 177 -7.14 -9.03 1.14
N PRO A 178 -7.28 -8.70 2.44
CA PRO A 178 -6.44 -7.72 3.12
C PRO A 178 -5.13 -8.36 3.62
N ALA A 179 -4.23 -8.77 2.71
CA ALA A 179 -2.90 -9.24 3.06
C ALA A 179 -1.82 -8.24 2.66
N GLU A 180 -0.72 -8.22 3.40
CA GLU A 180 0.48 -7.48 2.98
C GLU A 180 0.95 -7.98 1.61
N PHE A 181 1.44 -7.09 0.74
CA PHE A 181 1.63 -7.40 -0.69
C PHE A 181 2.58 -8.57 -0.97
N HIS A 182 3.64 -8.73 -0.19
CA HIS A 182 4.58 -9.84 -0.37
C HIS A 182 3.94 -11.20 -0.03
N ALA A 183 2.86 -11.22 0.75
CA ALA A 183 2.14 -12.43 1.12
C ALA A 183 0.97 -12.76 0.18
N GLN A 184 0.55 -11.85 -0.71
CA GLN A 184 -0.66 -12.04 -1.53
C GLN A 184 -0.65 -13.38 -2.27
N THR A 185 0.43 -13.70 -2.95
CA THR A 185 0.54 -14.94 -3.71
C THR A 185 0.76 -16.18 -2.83
N ALA A 186 1.33 -16.04 -1.63
CA ALA A 186 1.38 -17.14 -0.66
C ALA A 186 -0.01 -17.51 -0.14
N VAL A 187 -0.87 -16.50 0.09
CA VAL A 187 -2.28 -16.71 0.46
C VAL A 187 -3.06 -17.32 -0.71
N GLU A 188 -2.84 -16.90 -1.95
CA GLU A 188 -3.44 -17.55 -3.12
C GLU A 188 -3.02 -19.02 -3.23
N CYS A 189 -1.76 -19.36 -2.94
CA CYS A 189 -1.30 -20.75 -2.86
C CYS A 189 -2.03 -21.51 -1.75
N ALA A 190 -2.22 -20.89 -0.57
CA ALA A 190 -2.91 -21.50 0.55
C ALA A 190 -4.38 -21.81 0.23
N PHE A 191 -5.08 -20.91 -0.46
CA PHE A 191 -6.46 -21.15 -0.92
C PHE A 191 -6.55 -22.35 -1.87
N GLN A 192 -5.59 -22.48 -2.81
CA GLN A 192 -5.55 -23.63 -3.71
C GLN A 192 -5.25 -24.96 -3.01
N LEU A 193 -4.59 -24.91 -1.85
CA LEU A 193 -4.26 -26.08 -1.03
C LEU A 193 -5.34 -26.41 0.00
N HIS A 194 -6.23 -25.45 0.34
CA HIS A 194 -7.21 -25.59 1.41
C HIS A 194 -7.99 -26.92 1.38
N ASP A 195 -8.63 -27.23 0.27
CA ASP A 195 -9.45 -28.44 0.16
C ASP A 195 -8.66 -29.74 0.32
N ARG A 196 -7.35 -29.71 0.06
CA ARG A 196 -6.46 -30.87 0.21
C ARG A 196 -5.96 -31.06 1.63
N VAL A 197 -5.96 -30.00 2.44
CA VAL A 197 -5.32 -30.02 3.78
C VAL A 197 -6.31 -29.81 4.93
N LYS A 198 -7.47 -29.18 4.71
CA LYS A 198 -8.42 -28.79 5.76
C LYS A 198 -8.83 -29.91 6.72
N ASN A 199 -8.90 -31.16 6.22
CA ASN A 199 -9.28 -32.33 7.01
C ASN A 199 -8.07 -33.11 7.57
N ARG A 200 -6.86 -32.60 7.41
CA ARG A 200 -5.59 -33.25 7.80
C ARG A 200 -4.60 -32.28 8.44
N LEU A 201 -5.08 -31.17 9.03
CA LEU A 201 -4.23 -30.14 9.61
C LEU A 201 -3.35 -30.66 10.75
N ASP A 202 -3.86 -31.58 11.53
CA ASP A 202 -3.16 -32.27 12.62
C ASP A 202 -2.03 -33.17 12.12
N GLN A 203 -2.16 -33.73 10.91
CA GLN A 203 -1.18 -34.60 10.26
C GLN A 203 -0.07 -33.82 9.54
N ILE A 204 -0.14 -32.50 9.50
CA ILE A 204 0.91 -31.70 8.88
C ILE A 204 2.16 -31.77 9.77
N GLU A 205 3.29 -32.21 9.19
CA GLU A 205 4.60 -32.24 9.81
C GLU A 205 5.29 -30.88 9.66
N LYS A 206 5.37 -30.36 8.42
CA LYS A 206 5.99 -29.08 8.10
C LYS A 206 5.37 -28.43 6.87
N LEU A 207 5.54 -27.12 6.76
CA LEU A 207 5.21 -26.33 5.58
C LEU A 207 6.44 -25.54 5.13
N VAL A 208 6.62 -25.46 3.81
CA VAL A 208 7.68 -24.65 3.23
C VAL A 208 7.04 -23.56 2.38
N ILE A 209 7.32 -22.29 2.73
CA ILE A 209 6.99 -21.12 1.95
C ILE A 209 8.24 -20.67 1.22
N THR A 210 8.28 -20.85 -0.10
CA THR A 210 9.36 -20.33 -0.94
C THR A 210 8.99 -18.93 -1.38
N THR A 211 9.87 -17.96 -1.15
CA THR A 211 9.57 -16.53 -1.37
C THR A 211 10.80 -15.75 -1.86
N GLN A 212 10.69 -14.43 -1.96
CA GLN A 212 11.78 -13.52 -2.33
C GLN A 212 12.38 -12.81 -1.10
N GLU A 213 13.61 -12.28 -1.21
CA GLU A 213 14.38 -11.65 -0.12
C GLU A 213 13.60 -10.56 0.63
N SER A 214 12.82 -9.75 -0.09
CA SER A 214 12.06 -8.66 0.53
C SER A 214 10.97 -9.16 1.48
N ALA A 215 10.32 -10.29 1.17
CA ALA A 215 9.34 -10.90 2.07
C ALA A 215 10.00 -11.42 3.35
N LEU A 216 11.13 -12.12 3.21
CA LEU A 216 11.88 -12.60 4.38
C LEU A 216 12.26 -11.46 5.32
N ARG A 217 12.71 -10.34 4.78
CA ARG A 217 13.10 -9.20 5.59
C ARG A 217 11.93 -8.46 6.26
N ILE A 218 10.73 -8.47 5.65
CA ILE A 218 9.62 -7.60 6.05
C ILE A 218 8.54 -8.36 6.81
N ILE A 219 8.18 -9.57 6.37
CA ILE A 219 7.00 -10.30 6.84
C ILE A 219 7.28 -11.73 7.32
N ASP A 220 8.50 -12.21 7.29
CA ASP A 220 8.89 -13.45 7.95
C ASP A 220 9.02 -13.17 9.45
N LYS A 221 8.02 -13.62 10.23
CA LYS A 221 7.95 -13.35 11.66
C LYS A 221 7.73 -14.63 12.46
N SER A 222 8.65 -14.90 13.36
CA SER A 222 8.51 -15.91 14.42
C SER A 222 8.02 -15.27 15.72
N GLY A 223 7.52 -16.10 16.64
CA GLY A 223 7.09 -15.67 17.97
C GLY A 223 5.66 -15.11 18.02
N PRO A 224 5.25 -14.54 19.17
CA PRO A 224 3.88 -14.10 19.40
C PRO A 224 3.51 -12.87 18.54
N LEU A 225 2.23 -12.80 18.15
CA LEU A 225 1.64 -11.68 17.43
C LEU A 225 0.59 -11.03 18.33
N TYR A 226 0.77 -9.75 18.64
CA TYR A 226 0.03 -9.07 19.69
C TYR A 226 -1.22 -8.33 19.24
N ASN A 227 -1.33 -8.03 17.94
CA ASN A 227 -2.42 -7.21 17.42
C ASN A 227 -2.65 -7.45 15.91
N PRO A 228 -3.78 -6.97 15.33
CA PRO A 228 -4.05 -7.11 13.90
C PRO A 228 -2.93 -6.60 12.98
N ALA A 229 -2.22 -5.53 13.39
CA ALA A 229 -1.14 -4.98 12.58
C ALA A 229 0.13 -5.85 12.56
N ASP A 230 0.34 -6.69 13.57
CA ASP A 230 1.38 -7.73 13.54
C ASP A 230 0.99 -8.88 12.63
N ARG A 231 -0.28 -9.30 12.71
CA ARG A 231 -0.83 -10.46 11.98
C ARG A 231 -0.85 -10.23 10.49
N ASP A 232 -1.25 -9.04 10.03
CA ASP A 232 -1.29 -8.69 8.60
C ASP A 232 0.11 -8.49 7.98
N HIS A 233 1.17 -8.51 8.79
CA HIS A 233 2.57 -8.45 8.40
C HIS A 233 3.34 -9.72 8.79
N CYS A 234 2.66 -10.85 8.93
CA CYS A 234 3.26 -12.17 9.16
C CYS A 234 2.80 -13.13 8.05
N ILE A 235 3.73 -13.50 7.16
CA ILE A 235 3.42 -14.39 6.03
C ILE A 235 2.90 -15.74 6.51
N GLN A 236 3.46 -16.26 7.62
CA GLN A 236 3.03 -17.53 8.20
C GLN A 236 1.59 -17.46 8.73
N TYR A 237 1.22 -16.35 9.37
CA TYR A 237 -0.14 -16.15 9.87
C TYR A 237 -1.17 -16.15 8.72
N MET A 238 -0.93 -15.34 7.72
CA MET A 238 -1.82 -15.20 6.58
C MET A 238 -1.95 -16.50 5.77
N THR A 239 -0.84 -17.24 5.63
CA THR A 239 -0.83 -18.56 4.98
C THR A 239 -1.60 -19.60 5.82
N ALA A 240 -1.43 -19.60 7.15
CA ALA A 240 -2.16 -20.50 8.05
C ALA A 240 -3.67 -20.27 7.95
N VAL A 241 -4.11 -19.02 8.02
CA VAL A 241 -5.52 -18.66 7.86
C VAL A 241 -6.06 -19.15 6.53
N GLY A 242 -5.33 -18.92 5.44
CA GLY A 242 -5.73 -19.39 4.10
C GLY A 242 -5.87 -20.92 4.02
N LEU A 243 -4.98 -21.67 4.66
CA LEU A 243 -5.05 -23.14 4.70
C LEU A 243 -6.22 -23.65 5.57
N ILE A 244 -6.52 -22.99 6.68
CA ILE A 244 -7.57 -23.40 7.62
C ILE A 244 -8.96 -23.06 7.11
N PHE A 245 -9.15 -21.80 6.65
CA PHE A 245 -10.48 -21.27 6.35
C PHE A 245 -10.79 -21.19 4.85
N GLY A 246 -9.81 -21.27 3.96
CA GLY A 246 -9.97 -21.11 2.52
C GLY A 246 -10.25 -19.66 2.07
N GLU A 247 -10.20 -18.74 3.02
CA GLU A 247 -10.38 -17.30 2.79
C GLU A 247 -9.52 -16.46 3.74
N LEU A 248 -9.42 -15.15 3.46
CA LEU A 248 -8.78 -14.19 4.34
C LEU A 248 -9.54 -12.86 4.28
N THR A 249 -10.24 -12.53 5.35
CA THR A 249 -10.99 -11.28 5.52
C THR A 249 -10.36 -10.42 6.63
N ALA A 250 -10.87 -9.21 6.83
CA ALA A 250 -10.42 -8.35 7.93
C ALA A 250 -10.67 -8.99 9.32
N ASP A 251 -11.77 -9.72 9.47
CA ASP A 251 -12.16 -10.37 10.72
C ASP A 251 -11.15 -11.46 11.15
N HIS A 252 -10.45 -12.07 10.19
CA HIS A 252 -9.42 -13.05 10.48
C HIS A 252 -8.19 -12.47 11.20
N TYR A 253 -8.06 -11.16 11.28
CA TYR A 253 -7.01 -10.50 12.05
C TYR A 253 -7.43 -10.11 13.47
N GLU A 254 -8.75 -10.20 13.80
CA GLU A 254 -9.25 -9.88 15.11
C GLU A 254 -8.88 -10.94 16.15
N ASP A 255 -8.82 -10.54 17.43
CA ASP A 255 -8.39 -11.40 18.53
C ASP A 255 -9.27 -12.64 18.69
N THR A 256 -10.53 -12.55 18.32
CA THR A 256 -11.49 -13.68 18.38
C THR A 256 -11.06 -14.83 17.49
N VAL A 257 -10.63 -14.56 16.26
CA VAL A 257 -10.16 -15.58 15.32
C VAL A 257 -8.68 -15.93 15.60
N ALA A 258 -7.86 -14.96 15.95
CA ALA A 258 -6.44 -15.18 16.22
C ALA A 258 -6.17 -16.10 17.41
N ARG A 259 -7.16 -16.31 18.28
CA ARG A 259 -7.08 -17.30 19.40
C ARG A 259 -7.30 -18.74 18.97
N ASP A 260 -7.65 -19.00 17.71
CA ASP A 260 -7.74 -20.36 17.19
C ASP A 260 -6.35 -21.04 17.26
N PRO A 261 -6.17 -22.08 18.09
CA PRO A 261 -4.87 -22.68 18.32
C PRO A 261 -4.27 -23.32 17.06
N ARG A 262 -5.10 -23.69 16.08
CA ARG A 262 -4.63 -24.26 14.81
C ARG A 262 -3.73 -23.30 14.04
N ILE A 263 -3.99 -21.97 14.15
CA ILE A 263 -3.20 -20.95 13.47
C ILE A 263 -1.75 -20.98 13.96
N ASP A 264 -1.54 -20.90 15.29
CA ASP A 264 -0.18 -20.89 15.85
C ASP A 264 0.50 -22.26 15.73
N GLN A 265 -0.25 -23.35 15.82
CA GLN A 265 0.28 -24.70 15.56
C GLN A 265 0.82 -24.84 14.13
N LEU A 266 0.12 -24.31 13.12
CA LEU A 266 0.61 -24.33 11.75
C LEU A 266 1.77 -23.36 11.56
N ARG A 267 1.72 -22.16 12.13
CA ARG A 267 2.82 -21.20 12.07
C ARG A 267 4.13 -21.78 12.59
N ALA A 268 4.06 -22.49 13.69
CA ALA A 268 5.26 -23.14 14.29
C ALA A 268 5.90 -24.20 13.38
N LYS A 269 5.15 -24.76 12.43
CA LYS A 269 5.61 -25.77 11.46
C LYS A 269 6.07 -25.14 10.12
N MET A 270 5.99 -23.81 9.97
CA MET A 270 6.33 -23.11 8.72
C MET A 270 7.80 -22.67 8.70
N THR A 271 8.43 -22.87 7.56
CA THR A 271 9.76 -22.34 7.24
C THR A 271 9.68 -21.53 5.96
N CYS A 272 10.17 -20.29 6.01
CA CYS A 272 10.32 -19.44 4.83
C CYS A 272 11.72 -19.61 4.25
N VAL A 273 11.81 -19.83 2.93
CA VAL A 273 13.08 -20.00 2.22
C VAL A 273 13.15 -19.09 1.01
N GLU A 274 14.31 -18.49 0.78
CA GLU A 274 14.53 -17.68 -0.40
C GLU A 274 14.63 -18.54 -1.67
N ASN A 275 14.00 -18.05 -2.74
CA ASN A 275 14.34 -18.43 -4.10
C ASN A 275 15.07 -17.26 -4.76
N PRO A 276 16.37 -17.39 -5.09
CA PRO A 276 17.15 -16.30 -5.71
C PRO A 276 16.55 -15.79 -7.04
N GLN A 277 15.87 -16.67 -7.78
CA GLN A 277 15.18 -16.24 -9.01
C GLN A 277 13.97 -15.36 -8.70
N TYR A 278 13.20 -15.69 -7.66
CA TYR A 278 12.07 -14.84 -7.21
C TYR A 278 12.56 -13.45 -6.76
N SER A 279 13.72 -13.39 -6.10
CA SER A 279 14.34 -12.13 -5.71
C SER A 279 14.79 -11.29 -6.91
N LYS A 280 15.35 -11.92 -7.95
CA LYS A 280 15.71 -11.25 -9.21
C LYS A 280 14.47 -10.74 -9.94
N ASP A 281 13.46 -11.58 -10.11
CA ASP A 281 12.22 -11.26 -10.80
C ASP A 281 11.40 -10.17 -10.10
N TYR A 282 11.49 -10.10 -8.77
CA TYR A 282 10.90 -9.03 -7.96
C TYR A 282 11.53 -7.66 -8.26
N LEU A 283 12.83 -7.61 -8.55
CA LEU A 283 13.56 -6.38 -8.85
C LEU A 283 13.51 -6.02 -10.33
N ASP A 284 13.22 -6.98 -11.22
CA ASP A 284 13.14 -6.78 -12.66
C ASP A 284 12.01 -5.80 -13.01
N PRO A 285 12.30 -4.64 -13.67
CA PRO A 285 11.30 -3.66 -14.05
C PRO A 285 10.20 -4.19 -14.95
N GLU A 286 10.51 -5.18 -15.79
CA GLU A 286 9.55 -5.75 -16.74
C GLU A 286 8.66 -6.82 -16.09
N LYS A 287 9.16 -7.52 -15.09
CA LYS A 287 8.41 -8.55 -14.38
C LYS A 287 7.64 -8.00 -13.19
N ARG A 288 8.35 -7.36 -12.26
CA ARG A 288 7.78 -6.92 -10.97
C ARG A 288 6.97 -8.03 -10.30
N SER A 289 7.53 -9.25 -10.36
CA SER A 289 6.96 -10.46 -9.80
C SER A 289 6.89 -10.37 -8.27
N ILE A 290 5.85 -10.97 -7.67
CA ILE A 290 5.75 -11.21 -6.22
C ILE A 290 5.52 -12.69 -6.01
N ALA A 291 6.43 -13.50 -6.54
CA ALA A 291 6.28 -14.95 -6.53
C ALA A 291 6.38 -15.51 -5.12
N ASN A 292 5.46 -16.41 -4.80
CA ASN A 292 5.54 -17.31 -3.67
C ASN A 292 5.15 -18.73 -4.10
N ALA A 293 5.65 -19.72 -3.37
CA ALA A 293 5.18 -21.09 -3.50
C ALA A 293 5.00 -21.72 -2.11
N VAL A 294 4.00 -22.57 -1.97
CA VAL A 294 3.69 -23.27 -0.73
C VAL A 294 3.66 -24.78 -0.99
N GLN A 295 4.28 -25.54 -0.11
CA GLN A 295 4.23 -27.01 -0.09
C GLN A 295 4.02 -27.51 1.33
N VAL A 296 3.12 -28.49 1.48
CA VAL A 296 2.77 -29.12 2.75
C VAL A 296 3.30 -30.55 2.77
N PHE A 297 3.91 -30.94 3.86
CA PHE A 297 4.42 -32.28 4.11
C PHE A 297 3.69 -32.88 5.33
N PHE A 298 3.33 -34.16 5.25
CA PHE A 298 2.57 -34.86 6.26
C PHE A 298 3.41 -35.88 7.00
N THR A 299 2.97 -36.22 8.20
CA THR A 299 3.64 -37.20 9.11
C THR A 299 3.69 -38.61 8.52
N ASP A 300 2.84 -38.94 7.55
CA ASP A 300 2.86 -40.21 6.84
C ASP A 300 3.90 -40.28 5.69
N GLY A 301 4.73 -39.23 5.56
CA GLY A 301 5.74 -39.10 4.50
C GLY A 301 5.20 -38.58 3.17
N SER A 302 3.88 -38.41 3.02
CA SER A 302 3.29 -37.82 1.84
C SER A 302 3.44 -36.29 1.81
N SER A 303 3.27 -35.69 0.63
CA SER A 303 3.27 -34.23 0.49
C SER A 303 2.28 -33.77 -0.58
N THR A 304 1.91 -32.50 -0.54
CA THR A 304 1.20 -31.86 -1.64
C THR A 304 2.14 -31.58 -2.80
N ALA A 305 1.58 -31.36 -3.99
CA ALA A 305 2.31 -30.66 -5.02
C ALA A 305 2.72 -29.26 -4.49
N LYS A 306 3.89 -28.78 -4.90
CA LYS A 306 4.31 -27.40 -4.64
C LYS A 306 3.47 -26.47 -5.53
N ILE A 307 2.60 -25.68 -4.92
CA ILE A 307 1.78 -24.68 -5.61
C ILE A 307 2.55 -23.37 -5.64
N ALA A 308 2.68 -22.78 -6.81
CA ALA A 308 3.37 -21.51 -7.03
C ALA A 308 2.47 -20.51 -7.74
N VAL A 309 2.44 -19.27 -7.26
CA VAL A 309 1.77 -18.14 -7.89
C VAL A 309 2.79 -17.02 -8.06
N GLU A 310 2.98 -16.57 -9.28
CA GLU A 310 4.00 -15.56 -9.60
C GLU A 310 3.46 -14.12 -9.43
N TYR A 311 2.27 -13.86 -9.93
CA TYR A 311 1.65 -12.54 -9.91
C TYR A 311 0.37 -12.55 -9.11
N PRO A 312 0.18 -11.64 -8.13
CA PRO A 312 -1.09 -11.54 -7.42
C PRO A 312 -2.20 -11.04 -8.35
N VAL A 313 -3.44 -11.35 -7.98
CA VAL A 313 -4.64 -10.98 -8.77
C VAL A 313 -4.72 -9.49 -9.13
N GLY A 314 -4.16 -8.62 -8.29
CA GLY A 314 -4.10 -7.17 -8.53
C GLY A 314 -2.98 -6.71 -9.48
N HIS A 315 -2.14 -7.61 -9.97
CA HIS A 315 -1.02 -7.27 -10.85
C HIS A 315 -1.49 -6.91 -12.27
N ARG A 316 -0.73 -6.03 -12.98
CA ARG A 316 -1.06 -5.58 -14.34
C ARG A 316 -1.33 -6.73 -15.32
N ARG A 317 -0.64 -7.86 -15.17
CA ARG A 317 -0.79 -9.05 -16.02
C ARG A 317 -2.08 -9.83 -15.75
N ARG A 318 -2.77 -9.56 -14.63
CA ARG A 318 -4.02 -10.22 -14.23
C ARG A 318 -5.20 -9.24 -14.08
N ARG A 319 -5.13 -8.07 -14.72
CA ARG A 319 -6.17 -7.04 -14.60
C ARG A 319 -7.52 -7.49 -15.14
N ALA A 320 -7.55 -8.28 -16.20
CA ALA A 320 -8.79 -8.83 -16.75
C ALA A 320 -9.54 -9.69 -15.72
N GLU A 321 -8.81 -10.47 -14.92
CA GLU A 321 -9.35 -11.23 -13.79
C GLU A 321 -9.66 -10.33 -12.58
N GLY A 322 -8.78 -9.39 -12.31
CA GLY A 322 -8.81 -8.58 -11.09
C GLY A 322 -9.84 -7.46 -11.09
N ILE A 323 -10.09 -6.80 -12.23
CA ILE A 323 -11.02 -5.65 -12.27
C ILE A 323 -12.44 -6.03 -11.85
N PRO A 324 -13.05 -7.13 -12.33
CA PRO A 324 -14.38 -7.52 -11.86
C PRO A 324 -14.45 -7.79 -10.35
N LEU A 325 -13.40 -8.37 -9.78
CA LEU A 325 -13.30 -8.60 -8.33
C LEU A 325 -13.16 -7.28 -7.55
N LEU A 326 -12.44 -6.30 -8.11
CA LEU A 326 -12.32 -4.98 -7.52
C LEU A 326 -13.65 -4.24 -7.49
N VAL A 327 -14.44 -4.33 -8.57
CA VAL A 327 -15.80 -3.76 -8.64
C VAL A 327 -16.69 -4.41 -7.59
N LYS A 328 -16.71 -5.75 -7.52
CA LYS A 328 -17.47 -6.47 -6.49
C LYS A 328 -17.08 -6.08 -5.06
N LYS A 329 -15.77 -5.86 -4.82
CA LYS A 329 -15.29 -5.37 -3.52
C LYS A 329 -15.80 -3.95 -3.24
N PHE A 330 -15.82 -3.08 -4.23
CA PHE A 330 -16.37 -1.73 -4.10
C PHE A 330 -17.85 -1.76 -3.72
N GLU A 331 -18.66 -2.54 -4.43
CA GLU A 331 -20.08 -2.78 -4.14
C GLU A 331 -20.32 -3.27 -2.69
N SER A 332 -19.56 -4.29 -2.28
CA SER A 332 -19.62 -4.82 -0.91
C SER A 332 -19.28 -3.75 0.15
N ASN A 333 -18.23 -2.97 -0.10
CA ASN A 333 -17.81 -1.91 0.82
C ASN A 333 -18.87 -0.79 0.92
N LEU A 334 -19.50 -0.41 -0.18
CA LEU A 334 -20.61 0.55 -0.18
C LEU A 334 -21.78 0.03 0.65
N ALA A 335 -22.20 -1.21 0.38
CA ALA A 335 -23.33 -1.85 1.08
C ALA A 335 -23.09 -1.97 2.61
N SER A 336 -21.84 -2.05 3.05
CA SER A 336 -21.51 -2.09 4.48
C SER A 336 -21.66 -0.73 5.19
N ARG A 337 -21.81 0.37 4.44
CA ARG A 337 -21.75 1.73 4.99
C ARG A 337 -22.96 2.59 4.65
N PHE A 338 -23.58 2.38 3.50
CA PHE A 338 -24.62 3.25 2.96
C PHE A 338 -25.95 2.48 2.73
N PRO A 339 -27.09 3.17 2.79
CA PRO A 339 -28.38 2.59 2.43
C PRO A 339 -28.40 2.18 0.95
N PRO A 340 -29.26 1.22 0.57
CA PRO A 340 -29.33 0.70 -0.80
C PRO A 340 -29.52 1.77 -1.87
N GLU A 341 -30.39 2.76 -1.62
CA GLU A 341 -30.65 3.86 -2.56
C GLU A 341 -29.41 4.72 -2.84
N GLN A 342 -28.60 4.98 -1.80
CA GLN A 342 -27.34 5.73 -1.93
C GLN A 342 -26.30 4.88 -2.67
N CYS A 343 -26.22 3.59 -2.38
CA CYS A 343 -25.37 2.67 -3.13
C CYS A 343 -25.68 2.67 -4.63
N VAL A 344 -26.96 2.59 -5.00
CA VAL A 344 -27.40 2.64 -6.40
C VAL A 344 -26.97 3.93 -7.10
N LYS A 345 -27.11 5.09 -6.43
CA LYS A 345 -26.68 6.38 -7.00
C LYS A 345 -25.16 6.42 -7.26
N ILE A 346 -24.38 5.97 -6.27
CA ILE A 346 -22.91 5.95 -6.39
C ILE A 346 -22.47 4.99 -7.50
N LEU A 347 -23.05 3.78 -7.54
CA LEU A 347 -22.71 2.78 -8.55
C LEU A 347 -23.11 3.21 -9.97
N ARG A 348 -24.24 3.89 -10.12
CA ARG A 348 -24.65 4.45 -11.41
C ARG A 348 -23.63 5.47 -11.92
N LEU A 349 -23.24 6.44 -11.09
CA LEU A 349 -22.21 7.42 -11.45
C LEU A 349 -20.89 6.74 -11.80
N TRP A 350 -20.50 5.73 -11.03
CA TRP A 350 -19.26 4.97 -11.27
C TRP A 350 -19.29 4.16 -12.57
N GLY A 351 -20.47 3.77 -13.04
CA GLY A 351 -20.68 3.05 -14.31
C GLY A 351 -20.59 3.93 -15.56
N ASP A 352 -20.65 5.26 -15.42
CA ASP A 352 -20.52 6.22 -16.52
C ASP A 352 -19.26 7.07 -16.34
N SER A 353 -18.21 6.71 -17.07
CA SER A 353 -16.92 7.39 -16.94
C SER A 353 -16.98 8.86 -17.37
N ALA A 354 -17.81 9.22 -18.34
CA ALA A 354 -17.91 10.59 -18.81
C ALA A 354 -18.65 11.48 -17.79
N GLU A 355 -19.75 10.96 -17.21
CA GLU A 355 -20.47 11.63 -16.12
C GLU A 355 -19.57 11.76 -14.89
N LEU A 356 -18.85 10.69 -14.51
CA LEU A 356 -17.92 10.70 -13.38
C LEU A 356 -16.82 11.75 -13.56
N ASP A 357 -16.14 11.75 -14.70
CA ASP A 357 -15.04 12.67 -15.00
C ASP A 357 -15.49 14.15 -14.95
N ALA A 358 -16.71 14.44 -15.38
CA ALA A 358 -17.28 15.76 -15.37
C ALA A 358 -17.88 16.18 -14.01
N THR A 359 -18.08 15.26 -13.09
CA THR A 359 -18.72 15.52 -11.79
C THR A 359 -17.84 16.46 -10.95
N PRO A 360 -18.40 17.55 -10.39
CA PRO A 360 -17.70 18.41 -9.42
C PRO A 360 -17.28 17.63 -8.18
N VAL A 361 -16.08 17.90 -7.68
CA VAL A 361 -15.51 17.16 -6.53
C VAL A 361 -16.38 17.28 -5.28
N ASN A 362 -16.94 18.46 -5.01
CA ASN A 362 -17.82 18.67 -3.87
C ASN A 362 -19.14 17.88 -3.98
N GLU A 363 -19.71 17.76 -5.18
CA GLU A 363 -20.89 16.92 -5.41
C GLU A 363 -20.58 15.43 -5.24
N PHE A 364 -19.42 15.00 -5.76
CA PHE A 364 -18.94 13.64 -5.58
C PHE A 364 -18.75 13.31 -4.09
N THR A 365 -18.11 14.19 -3.30
CA THR A 365 -17.89 13.95 -1.86
C THR A 365 -19.19 13.92 -1.08
N ASP A 366 -20.18 14.75 -1.44
CA ASP A 366 -21.50 14.75 -0.82
C ASP A 366 -22.24 13.42 -0.97
N MET A 367 -21.98 12.67 -2.06
CA MET A 367 -22.55 11.33 -2.25
C MET A 367 -22.11 10.32 -1.18
N PHE A 368 -20.99 10.56 -0.49
CA PHE A 368 -20.45 9.71 0.58
C PHE A 368 -20.74 10.22 1.98
N VAL A 369 -21.57 11.23 2.12
CA VAL A 369 -22.06 11.70 3.42
C VAL A 369 -23.28 10.87 3.82
N LYS A 370 -23.28 10.34 5.04
CA LYS A 370 -24.49 9.71 5.60
C LYS A 370 -25.52 10.79 5.90
N ASN A 371 -26.70 10.63 5.39
CA ASN A 371 -27.85 11.40 5.93
C ASN A 371 -28.07 10.90 7.37
N LEU A 372 -27.75 11.75 8.34
CA LEU A 372 -27.96 11.52 9.77
C LEU A 372 -29.47 11.56 10.08
#